data_f690745039ed6e46e61f952c4bed9982
#
_entry.id   f690745039ed6e46e61f952c4bed9982
#
_cell.length_a   1.000
_cell.length_b   1.000
_cell.length_c   1.000
_cell.angle_alpha   90.00
_cell.angle_beta   90.00
_cell.angle_gamma   90.00
#
_symmetry.space_group_name_H-M   'P 1'
#
loop_
_entity.id
_entity.type
_entity.pdbx_description
1 polymer ?
#
loop_
_entity_poly.entity_id
_entity_poly.type
_entity_poly.pdbx_seq_one_letter_code
_entity_poly.pdbx_strand_id
1 'polypeptide(L)'
;QIRYSWNYAMLLAKGPSFESLVKSPVYNAMETGTIARIEEISRCASEVQDALISILSEKRISIPELSEEVSARKGFSVIATANTRDKGVNEMSSALKRRFNIVVLPAPSDMDTEIDIVKTRVAQMADSFKLNAKLPDISAIERVVTIFRELRDGQTLDGKVKLKSTSGVLSSAEAISLLVNSM
;
A
#
# COMPACT_ATOMS: atom_id res chain seq x y z
N GLN A 1 2.93 -16.15 -1.72
CA GLN A 1 1.98 -16.93 -0.90
C GLN A 1 1.79 -16.20 0.43
N ILE A 2 0.52 -16.00 0.87
CA ILE A 2 0.20 -15.22 2.08
C ILE A 2 0.32 -16.04 3.37
N ARG A 3 0.17 -17.35 3.30
CA ARG A 3 0.24 -18.23 4.47
C ARG A 3 1.69 -18.58 4.80
N TYR A 4 2.32 -19.38 3.96
CA TYR A 4 3.70 -19.83 4.04
C TYR A 4 4.16 -20.31 2.66
N SER A 5 5.43 -20.59 2.52
CA SER A 5 6.03 -21.24 1.35
C SER A 5 7.03 -22.29 1.80
N TRP A 6 7.62 -23.00 0.85
CA TRP A 6 8.63 -24.01 1.13
C TRP A 6 9.98 -23.61 0.56
N ASN A 7 11.02 -23.85 1.32
CA ASN A 7 12.37 -23.91 0.77
C ASN A 7 12.51 -25.22 0.01
N TYR A 8 12.36 -25.17 -1.32
CA TYR A 8 12.31 -26.36 -2.16
C TYR A 8 13.57 -27.22 -2.07
N ALA A 9 14.76 -26.62 -1.90
CA ALA A 9 16.00 -27.39 -1.73
C ALA A 9 15.97 -28.23 -0.44
N MET A 10 15.50 -27.65 0.64
CA MET A 10 15.38 -28.37 1.92
C MET A 10 14.23 -29.39 1.88
N LEU A 11 13.12 -29.03 1.24
CA LEU A 11 11.96 -29.91 1.08
C LEU A 11 12.35 -31.20 0.32
N LEU A 12 13.12 -31.08 -0.77
CA LEU A 12 13.62 -32.22 -1.53
C LEU A 12 14.64 -33.07 -0.76
N ALA A 13 15.49 -32.43 0.05
CA ALA A 13 16.54 -33.12 0.79
C ALA A 13 16.02 -33.80 2.07
N LYS A 14 15.08 -33.21 2.78
CA LYS A 14 14.66 -33.63 4.13
C LYS A 14 13.16 -33.92 4.27
N GLY A 15 12.38 -33.66 3.22
CA GLY A 15 10.91 -33.71 3.28
C GLY A 15 10.28 -32.51 3.99
N PRO A 16 8.93 -32.53 4.14
CA PRO A 16 8.20 -31.49 4.86
C PRO A 16 8.61 -31.44 6.34
N SER A 17 9.04 -30.27 6.79
CA SER A 17 9.44 -30.01 8.17
C SER A 17 9.35 -28.52 8.48
N PHE A 18 9.33 -28.12 9.76
CA PHE A 18 9.39 -26.71 10.13
C PHE A 18 10.70 -26.03 9.66
N GLU A 19 11.78 -26.77 9.46
CA GLU A 19 13.02 -26.24 8.91
C GLU A 19 12.91 -25.88 7.43
N SER A 20 12.13 -26.65 6.67
CA SER A 20 11.88 -26.40 5.25
C SER A 20 10.75 -25.41 4.99
N LEU A 21 9.96 -25.06 6.03
CA LEU A 21 8.87 -24.10 5.94
C LEU A 21 9.38 -22.66 6.03
N VAL A 22 8.98 -21.84 5.05
CA VAL A 22 9.27 -20.40 5.02
C VAL A 22 8.02 -19.64 5.44
N LYS A 23 8.08 -19.05 6.63
CA LYS A 23 6.96 -18.31 7.21
C LYS A 23 6.74 -16.99 6.47
N SER A 24 5.49 -16.69 6.14
CA SER A 24 5.12 -15.37 5.60
C SER A 24 5.12 -14.30 6.71
N PRO A 25 5.10 -13.00 6.36
CA PRO A 25 4.90 -11.93 7.34
C PRO A 25 3.59 -12.08 8.14
N VAL A 26 2.52 -12.57 7.51
CA VAL A 26 1.23 -12.84 8.18
C VAL A 26 1.38 -13.98 9.19
N TYR A 27 2.06 -15.05 8.81
CA TYR A 27 2.35 -16.18 9.70
C TYR A 27 3.14 -15.70 10.93
N ASN A 28 4.22 -14.96 10.72
CA ASN A 28 5.03 -14.43 11.81
C ASN A 28 4.23 -13.51 12.74
N ALA A 29 3.37 -12.64 12.17
CA ALA A 29 2.52 -11.77 12.97
C ALA A 29 1.50 -12.56 13.80
N MET A 30 0.97 -13.67 13.27
CA MET A 30 0.09 -14.57 14.03
C MET A 30 0.80 -15.23 15.20
N GLU A 31 2.01 -15.76 14.99
CA GLU A 31 2.79 -16.41 16.05
C GLU A 31 3.22 -15.44 17.15
N THR A 32 3.52 -14.19 16.79
CA THR A 32 4.02 -13.20 17.74
C THR A 32 2.93 -12.34 18.36
N GLY A 33 1.69 -12.37 17.81
CA GLY A 33 0.60 -11.53 18.26
C GLY A 33 0.80 -10.06 17.88
N THR A 34 1.38 -9.79 16.70
CA THR A 34 1.66 -8.45 16.20
C THR A 34 0.80 -8.10 14.99
N ILE A 35 1.04 -6.94 14.37
CA ILE A 35 0.29 -6.45 13.21
C ILE A 35 1.00 -6.87 11.93
N ALA A 36 0.28 -7.53 11.03
CA ALA A 36 0.70 -7.73 9.65
C ALA A 36 0.22 -6.55 8.79
N ARG A 37 1.12 -5.97 7.98
CA ARG A 37 0.80 -4.91 7.05
C ARG A 37 0.80 -5.45 5.62
N ILE A 38 -0.27 -5.17 4.87
CA ILE A 38 -0.45 -5.57 3.47
C ILE A 38 -0.67 -4.31 2.64
N GLU A 39 0.21 -4.08 1.68
CA GLU A 39 0.06 -2.97 0.75
C GLU A 39 -0.71 -3.39 -0.50
N GLU A 40 -1.54 -2.47 -0.98
CA GLU A 40 -2.28 -2.62 -2.23
C GLU A 40 -3.07 -3.94 -2.34
N ILE A 41 -3.81 -4.28 -1.28
CA ILE A 41 -4.56 -5.54 -1.19
C ILE A 41 -5.55 -5.73 -2.36
N SER A 42 -6.02 -4.64 -2.96
CA SER A 42 -6.85 -4.65 -4.17
C SER A 42 -6.15 -5.19 -5.41
N ARG A 43 -4.80 -5.22 -5.42
CA ARG A 43 -4.00 -5.81 -6.51
C ARG A 43 -3.68 -7.30 -6.29
N CYS A 44 -4.05 -7.83 -5.14
CA CYS A 44 -3.85 -9.26 -4.87
C CYS A 44 -4.79 -10.11 -5.72
N ALA A 45 -4.28 -11.23 -6.20
CA ALA A 45 -5.11 -12.25 -6.86
C ALA A 45 -6.24 -12.76 -5.93
N SER A 46 -7.32 -13.24 -6.51
CA SER A 46 -8.49 -13.71 -5.77
C SER A 46 -8.14 -14.78 -4.74
N GLU A 47 -7.24 -15.70 -5.08
CA GLU A 47 -6.81 -16.79 -4.18
C GLU A 47 -6.08 -16.23 -2.92
N VAL A 48 -5.38 -15.12 -3.05
CA VAL A 48 -4.74 -14.45 -1.91
C VAL A 48 -5.79 -13.78 -1.04
N GLN A 49 -6.81 -13.15 -1.65
CA GLN A 49 -7.93 -12.56 -0.94
C GLN A 49 -8.73 -13.61 -0.17
N ASP A 50 -9.00 -14.77 -0.77
CA ASP A 50 -9.72 -15.88 -0.15
C ASP A 50 -8.92 -16.48 1.03
N ALA A 51 -7.61 -16.63 0.86
CA ALA A 51 -6.75 -17.05 1.96
C ALA A 51 -6.77 -16.08 3.15
N LEU A 52 -6.82 -14.76 2.88
CA LEU A 52 -6.97 -13.73 3.92
C LEU A 52 -8.33 -13.79 4.61
N ILE A 53 -9.41 -14.04 3.86
CA ILE A 53 -10.75 -14.22 4.42
C ILE A 53 -10.73 -15.33 5.48
N SER A 54 -10.14 -16.47 5.17
CA SER A 54 -9.99 -17.60 6.10
C SER A 54 -9.19 -17.20 7.34
N ILE A 55 -7.99 -16.64 7.15
CA ILE A 55 -7.11 -16.20 8.24
C ILE A 55 -7.79 -15.19 9.17
N LEU A 56 -8.48 -14.20 8.59
CA LEU A 56 -9.15 -13.16 9.38
C LEU A 56 -10.36 -13.69 10.15
N SER A 57 -11.07 -14.68 9.59
CA SER A 57 -12.25 -15.28 10.22
C SER A 57 -11.91 -16.29 11.29
N GLU A 58 -10.99 -17.22 10.96
CA GLU A 58 -10.70 -18.38 11.80
C GLU A 58 -9.53 -18.15 12.74
N LYS A 59 -8.71 -17.12 12.44
CA LYS A 59 -7.48 -16.82 13.18
C LYS A 59 -6.49 -17.99 13.22
N ARG A 60 -6.45 -18.80 12.14
CA ARG A 60 -5.60 -19.99 12.02
C ARG A 60 -5.02 -20.13 10.62
N ILE A 61 -3.90 -20.81 10.56
CA ILE A 61 -3.26 -21.30 9.32
C ILE A 61 -3.04 -22.80 9.48
N SER A 62 -3.68 -23.60 8.64
CA SER A 62 -3.42 -25.03 8.55
C SER A 62 -2.20 -25.28 7.67
N ILE A 63 -1.37 -26.25 8.08
CA ILE A 63 -0.19 -26.75 7.38
C ILE A 63 -0.40 -28.26 7.17
N PRO A 64 -1.18 -28.64 6.15
CA PRO A 64 -1.55 -30.05 5.95
C PRO A 64 -0.36 -30.99 5.82
N GLU A 65 0.72 -30.53 5.20
CA GLU A 65 1.94 -31.32 4.98
C GLU A 65 2.65 -31.70 6.28
N LEU A 66 2.38 -30.98 7.38
CA LEU A 66 2.91 -31.28 8.71
C LEU A 66 1.85 -31.82 9.65
N SER A 67 0.58 -31.89 9.22
CA SER A 67 -0.58 -32.18 10.08
C SER A 67 -0.66 -31.22 11.26
N GLU A 68 -0.27 -29.95 11.05
CA GLU A 68 -0.18 -28.91 12.07
C GLU A 68 -1.11 -27.72 11.78
N GLU A 69 -1.42 -26.98 12.80
CA GLU A 69 -2.20 -25.76 12.73
C GLU A 69 -1.58 -24.67 13.61
N VAL A 70 -1.47 -23.45 13.06
CA VAL A 70 -1.00 -22.29 13.81
C VAL A 70 -2.17 -21.37 14.11
N SER A 71 -2.46 -21.19 15.39
CA SER A 71 -3.46 -20.24 15.88
C SER A 71 -2.84 -18.89 16.19
N ALA A 72 -3.57 -17.82 15.86
CA ALA A 72 -3.11 -16.47 16.12
C ALA A 72 -3.06 -16.18 17.63
N ARG A 73 -1.94 -15.61 18.08
CA ARG A 73 -1.81 -15.09 19.45
C ARG A 73 -2.60 -13.79 19.63
N LYS A 74 -2.94 -13.49 20.87
CA LYS A 74 -3.59 -12.23 21.27
C LYS A 74 -2.75 -11.04 20.79
N GLY A 75 -3.40 -10.07 20.15
CA GLY A 75 -2.77 -8.90 19.56
C GLY A 75 -2.60 -8.99 18.03
N PHE A 76 -2.73 -10.18 17.43
CA PHE A 76 -2.70 -10.31 15.98
C PHE A 76 -3.80 -9.49 15.31
N SER A 77 -3.39 -8.65 14.39
CA SER A 77 -4.28 -7.88 13.52
C SER A 77 -3.66 -7.68 12.15
N VAL A 78 -4.47 -7.26 11.19
CA VAL A 78 -4.02 -6.93 9.83
C VAL A 78 -4.43 -5.51 9.51
N ILE A 79 -3.47 -4.73 9.02
CA ILE A 79 -3.69 -3.42 8.42
C ILE A 79 -3.41 -3.55 6.92
N ALA A 80 -4.32 -3.07 6.08
CA ALA A 80 -4.13 -3.13 4.65
C ALA A 80 -4.39 -1.77 4.01
N THR A 81 -3.64 -1.47 2.94
CA THR A 81 -3.92 -0.33 2.08
C THR A 81 -4.58 -0.79 0.78
N ALA A 82 -5.46 0.02 0.24
CA ALA A 82 -6.08 -0.21 -1.05
C ALA A 82 -6.24 1.13 -1.78
N ASN A 83 -5.99 1.14 -3.08
CA ASN A 83 -6.31 2.26 -3.93
C ASN A 83 -7.64 1.98 -4.64
N THR A 84 -8.66 2.75 -4.32
CA THR A 84 -10.01 2.58 -4.89
C THR A 84 -10.17 3.23 -6.27
N ARG A 85 -9.18 4.02 -6.71
CA ARG A 85 -9.23 4.81 -7.95
C ARG A 85 -8.49 4.18 -9.12
N ASP A 86 -7.69 3.14 -8.90
CA ASP A 86 -6.96 2.47 -9.97
C ASP A 86 -7.91 1.68 -10.86
N LYS A 87 -7.97 2.05 -12.14
CA LYS A 87 -8.69 1.29 -13.16
C LYS A 87 -7.90 0.02 -13.51
N GLY A 88 -8.57 -1.12 -13.53
CA GLY A 88 -7.96 -2.41 -13.90
C GLY A 88 -7.40 -3.24 -12.75
N VAL A 89 -7.71 -2.85 -11.51
CA VAL A 89 -7.39 -3.62 -10.31
C VAL A 89 -8.56 -4.56 -10.00
N ASN A 90 -8.26 -5.76 -9.52
CA ASN A 90 -9.29 -6.66 -8.99
C ASN A 90 -10.00 -5.94 -7.83
N GLU A 91 -11.32 -5.79 -7.93
CA GLU A 91 -12.07 -5.27 -6.80
C GLU A 91 -11.92 -6.21 -5.60
N MET A 92 -11.70 -5.63 -4.42
CA MET A 92 -11.81 -6.41 -3.19
C MET A 92 -13.18 -7.07 -3.11
N SER A 93 -13.20 -8.38 -2.90
CA SER A 93 -14.45 -9.11 -2.71
C SER A 93 -15.25 -8.51 -1.53
N SER A 94 -16.57 -8.53 -1.65
CA SER A 94 -17.45 -8.08 -0.56
C SER A 94 -17.25 -8.87 0.73
N ALA A 95 -16.86 -10.13 0.60
CA ALA A 95 -16.53 -11.00 1.72
C ALA A 95 -15.28 -10.50 2.47
N LEU A 96 -14.25 -10.05 1.74
CA LEU A 96 -13.04 -9.50 2.35
C LEU A 96 -13.31 -8.11 2.96
N LYS A 97 -14.05 -7.24 2.25
CA LYS A 97 -14.44 -5.91 2.75
C LYS A 97 -15.14 -5.97 4.11
N ARG A 98 -16.01 -6.95 4.33
CA ARG A 98 -16.74 -7.13 5.60
C ARG A 98 -15.86 -7.50 6.80
N ARG A 99 -14.60 -7.86 6.58
CA ARG A 99 -13.66 -8.24 7.63
C ARG A 99 -12.71 -7.12 8.03
N PHE A 100 -12.81 -5.99 7.36
CA PHE A 100 -12.04 -4.78 7.65
C PHE A 100 -12.93 -3.64 8.12
N ASN A 101 -12.43 -2.85 9.05
CA ASN A 101 -12.94 -1.50 9.30
C ASN A 101 -12.32 -0.59 8.24
N ILE A 102 -13.13 -0.14 7.29
CA ILE A 102 -12.66 0.65 6.14
C ILE A 102 -12.64 2.13 6.55
N VAL A 103 -11.47 2.74 6.40
CA VAL A 103 -11.28 4.19 6.55
C VAL A 103 -10.85 4.75 5.20
N VAL A 104 -11.59 5.72 4.70
CA VAL A 104 -11.26 6.43 3.47
C VAL A 104 -10.46 7.67 3.85
N LEU A 105 -9.22 7.77 3.36
CA LEU A 105 -8.39 8.94 3.51
C LEU A 105 -8.63 9.87 2.32
N PRO A 106 -9.25 11.04 2.52
CA PRO A 106 -9.42 12.01 1.44
C PRO A 106 -8.08 12.63 1.03
N ALA A 107 -8.02 13.14 -0.20
CA ALA A 107 -6.92 14.02 -0.58
C ALA A 107 -6.96 15.30 0.30
N PRO A 108 -5.81 15.97 0.51
CA PRO A 108 -5.79 17.23 1.25
C PRO A 108 -6.79 18.23 0.66
N SER A 109 -7.66 18.79 1.49
CA SER A 109 -8.70 19.74 1.06
C SER A 109 -8.11 21.12 0.78
N ASP A 110 -7.15 21.53 1.57
CA ASP A 110 -6.49 22.84 1.44
C ASP A 110 -5.13 22.73 0.72
N MET A 111 -4.74 23.84 0.11
CA MET A 111 -3.53 23.93 -0.69
C MET A 111 -2.26 23.91 0.19
N ASP A 112 -2.33 24.60 1.33
CA ASP A 112 -1.17 24.75 2.21
C ASP A 112 -0.74 23.40 2.80
N THR A 113 -1.71 22.58 3.23
CA THR A 113 -1.46 21.21 3.67
C THR A 113 -0.83 20.36 2.55
N GLU A 114 -1.31 20.48 1.31
CA GLU A 114 -0.75 19.73 0.18
C GLU A 114 0.68 20.16 -0.13
N ILE A 115 0.98 21.47 -0.09
CA ILE A 115 2.32 22.03 -0.26
C ILE A 115 3.26 21.51 0.84
N ASP A 116 2.84 21.52 2.09
CA ASP A 116 3.63 21.02 3.22
C ASP A 116 3.93 19.51 3.11
N ILE A 117 2.97 18.73 2.69
CA ILE A 117 3.16 17.30 2.41
C ILE A 117 4.22 17.11 1.31
N VAL A 118 4.06 17.79 0.18
CA VAL A 118 4.98 17.69 -0.96
C VAL A 118 6.38 18.11 -0.56
N LYS A 119 6.53 19.28 0.08
CA LYS A 119 7.81 19.81 0.58
C LYS A 119 8.52 18.82 1.50
N THR A 120 7.81 18.31 2.50
CA THR A 120 8.36 17.38 3.49
C THR A 120 8.82 16.08 2.82
N ARG A 121 8.01 15.54 1.92
CA ARG A 121 8.33 14.26 1.26
C ARG A 121 9.45 14.40 0.24
N VAL A 122 9.53 15.51 -0.51
CA VAL A 122 10.65 15.80 -1.41
C VAL A 122 11.97 15.86 -0.62
N ALA A 123 11.99 16.58 0.51
CA ALA A 123 13.17 16.66 1.35
C ALA A 123 13.59 15.28 1.89
N GLN A 124 12.66 14.47 2.39
CA GLN A 124 12.92 13.12 2.88
C GLN A 124 13.46 12.19 1.78
N MET A 125 12.92 12.27 0.57
CA MET A 125 13.38 11.45 -0.56
C MET A 125 14.76 11.90 -1.04
N ALA A 126 15.02 13.20 -1.12
CA ALA A 126 16.33 13.75 -1.47
C ALA A 126 17.42 13.26 -0.49
N ASP A 127 17.12 13.27 0.80
CA ASP A 127 18.02 12.76 1.84
C ASP A 127 18.23 11.23 1.69
N SER A 128 17.16 10.48 1.54
CA SER A 128 17.21 9.02 1.38
C SER A 128 18.04 8.57 0.18
N PHE A 129 17.93 9.29 -0.94
CA PHE A 129 18.67 9.03 -2.17
C PHE A 129 20.06 9.69 -2.19
N LYS A 130 20.41 10.44 -1.13
CA LYS A 130 21.67 11.20 -1.03
C LYS A 130 21.89 12.09 -2.25
N LEU A 131 20.83 12.77 -2.70
CA LEU A 131 20.92 13.68 -3.83
C LEU A 131 21.72 14.92 -3.42
N ASN A 132 22.83 15.19 -4.10
CA ASN A 132 23.66 16.40 -3.90
C ASN A 132 23.09 17.58 -4.70
N ALA A 133 21.78 17.75 -4.70
CA ALA A 133 21.09 18.82 -5.41
C ALA A 133 20.39 19.77 -4.43
N LYS A 134 20.22 21.01 -4.86
CA LYS A 134 19.47 22.01 -4.08
C LYS A 134 18.00 21.63 -4.11
N LEU A 135 17.37 21.61 -2.91
CA LEU A 135 15.93 21.42 -2.81
C LEU A 135 15.16 22.48 -3.62
N PRO A 136 14.03 22.10 -4.23
CA PRO A 136 13.17 23.06 -4.93
C PRO A 136 12.76 24.19 -3.99
N ASP A 137 12.71 25.40 -4.51
CA ASP A 137 12.19 26.52 -3.75
C ASP A 137 10.67 26.40 -3.55
N ILE A 138 10.15 27.13 -2.59
CA ILE A 138 8.73 27.07 -2.25
C ILE A 138 7.85 27.44 -3.45
N SER A 139 8.28 28.40 -4.29
CA SER A 139 7.50 28.83 -5.45
C SER A 139 7.42 27.77 -6.54
N ALA A 140 8.44 26.94 -6.70
CA ALA A 140 8.40 25.79 -7.60
C ALA A 140 7.43 24.71 -7.10
N ILE A 141 7.44 24.45 -5.79
CA ILE A 141 6.51 23.50 -5.16
C ILE A 141 5.07 23.98 -5.32
N GLU A 142 4.81 25.25 -5.01
CA GLU A 142 3.48 25.87 -5.16
C GLU A 142 2.95 25.77 -6.57
N ARG A 143 3.77 26.07 -7.58
CA ARG A 143 3.39 25.96 -9.00
C ARG A 143 3.02 24.54 -9.38
N VAL A 144 3.83 23.55 -8.99
CA VAL A 144 3.56 22.15 -9.29
C VAL A 144 2.27 21.71 -8.62
N VAL A 145 2.09 21.99 -7.34
CA VAL A 145 0.87 21.66 -6.60
C VAL A 145 -0.36 22.33 -7.23
N THR A 146 -0.26 23.61 -7.59
CA THR A 146 -1.34 24.35 -8.29
C THR A 146 -1.75 23.66 -9.57
N ILE A 147 -0.78 23.37 -10.45
CA ILE A 147 -1.03 22.72 -11.74
C ILE A 147 -1.72 21.34 -11.51
N PHE A 148 -1.24 20.57 -10.57
CA PHE A 148 -1.81 19.25 -10.28
C PHE A 148 -3.23 19.33 -9.72
N ARG A 149 -3.53 20.33 -8.88
CA ARG A 149 -4.90 20.58 -8.39
C ARG A 149 -5.82 21.00 -9.53
N GLU A 150 -5.44 21.99 -10.31
CA GLU A 150 -6.23 22.47 -11.45
C GLU A 150 -6.55 21.36 -12.45
N LEU A 151 -5.57 20.54 -12.79
CA LEU A 151 -5.78 19.39 -13.68
C LEU A 151 -6.67 18.31 -13.06
N ARG A 152 -6.57 18.09 -11.74
CA ARG A 152 -7.40 17.15 -10.99
C ARG A 152 -8.86 17.63 -10.91
N ASP A 153 -9.04 18.93 -10.68
CA ASP A 153 -10.34 19.57 -10.54
C ASP A 153 -10.99 19.89 -11.91
N GLY A 154 -10.21 19.82 -12.98
CA GLY A 154 -10.67 20.10 -14.36
C GLY A 154 -10.98 21.57 -14.60
N GLN A 155 -10.45 22.46 -13.77
CA GLN A 155 -10.61 23.91 -13.90
C GLN A 155 -9.47 24.64 -13.18
N THR A 156 -9.21 25.90 -13.61
CA THR A 156 -8.26 26.78 -12.91
C THR A 156 -8.76 27.14 -11.51
N LEU A 157 -7.84 27.49 -10.60
CA LEU A 157 -8.19 27.88 -9.20
C LEU A 157 -9.18 29.04 -9.13
N ASP A 158 -9.13 29.97 -10.11
CA ASP A 158 -10.08 31.08 -10.22
C ASP A 158 -11.41 30.71 -10.88
N GLY A 159 -11.58 29.44 -11.30
CA GLY A 159 -12.79 28.90 -11.92
C GLY A 159 -13.10 29.43 -13.35
N LYS A 160 -12.21 30.27 -13.94
CA LYS A 160 -12.49 30.92 -15.23
C LYS A 160 -12.27 30.04 -16.44
N VAL A 161 -11.34 29.09 -16.35
CA VAL A 161 -10.97 28.24 -17.47
C VAL A 161 -11.24 26.77 -17.09
N LYS A 162 -12.03 26.10 -17.93
CA LYS A 162 -12.21 24.64 -17.83
C LYS A 162 -11.02 23.94 -18.50
N LEU A 163 -10.40 23.02 -17.79
CA LEU A 163 -9.29 22.23 -18.28
C LEU A 163 -9.81 20.85 -18.71
N LYS A 164 -9.19 20.27 -19.73
CA LYS A 164 -9.47 18.90 -20.08
C LYS A 164 -8.93 17.99 -18.98
N SER A 165 -9.82 17.27 -18.30
CA SER A 165 -9.39 16.31 -17.27
C SER A 165 -8.45 15.28 -17.87
N THR A 166 -7.33 15.05 -17.22
CA THR A 166 -6.40 13.99 -17.60
C THR A 166 -7.02 12.63 -17.27
N SER A 167 -6.74 11.63 -18.08
CA SER A 167 -7.23 10.25 -17.84
C SER A 167 -6.61 9.58 -16.59
N GLY A 168 -5.60 10.21 -16.00
CA GLY A 168 -4.92 9.77 -14.78
C GLY A 168 -5.31 10.65 -13.58
N VAL A 169 -5.33 10.05 -12.41
CA VAL A 169 -5.50 10.78 -11.15
C VAL A 169 -4.16 11.40 -10.81
N LEU A 170 -4.03 12.72 -11.00
CA LEU A 170 -2.85 13.47 -10.58
C LEU A 170 -2.84 13.57 -9.04
N SER A 171 -2.01 12.76 -8.41
CA SER A 171 -1.87 12.69 -6.96
C SER A 171 -0.67 13.52 -6.46
N SER A 172 -0.65 13.83 -5.17
CA SER A 172 0.52 14.46 -4.54
C SER A 172 1.80 13.60 -4.69
N ALA A 173 1.66 12.27 -4.84
CA ALA A 173 2.80 11.38 -5.06
C ALA A 173 3.49 11.64 -6.42
N GLU A 174 2.72 11.91 -7.47
CA GLU A 174 3.27 12.26 -8.78
C GLU A 174 3.92 13.64 -8.77
N ALA A 175 3.35 14.61 -8.04
CA ALA A 175 3.97 15.91 -7.83
C ALA A 175 5.33 15.78 -7.12
N ILE A 176 5.41 14.94 -6.07
CA ILE A 176 6.65 14.62 -5.37
C ILE A 176 7.67 13.98 -6.34
N SER A 177 7.25 12.98 -7.11
CA SER A 177 8.12 12.31 -8.07
C SER A 177 8.67 13.26 -9.15
N LEU A 178 7.81 14.15 -9.65
CA LEU A 178 8.24 15.18 -10.63
C LEU A 178 9.33 16.07 -10.04
N LEU A 179 9.13 16.58 -8.83
CA LEU A 179 10.09 17.47 -8.16
C LEU A 179 11.40 16.77 -7.82
N VAL A 180 11.36 15.54 -7.34
CA VAL A 180 12.56 14.74 -7.03
C VAL A 180 13.34 14.42 -8.33
N ASN A 181 12.66 14.07 -9.41
CA ASN A 181 13.31 13.77 -10.69
C ASN A 181 13.87 15.02 -11.40
N SER A 182 13.44 16.23 -11.00
CA SER A 182 13.95 17.49 -11.53
C SER A 182 15.22 17.98 -10.81
N MET A 183 15.62 17.32 -9.75
CA MET A 183 16.81 17.63 -8.94
C MET A 183 18.06 16.95 -9.50
#